data_2fa116666b9744fdcbe826c4589fa1b7
#
_entry.id   2fa116666b9744fdcbe826c4589fa1b7
#
_cell.length_a   1.000
_cell.length_b   1.000
_cell.length_c   1.000
_cell.angle_alpha   90.00
_cell.angle_beta   90.00
_cell.angle_gamma   90.00
#
_symmetry.space_group_name_H-M   'P 1'
#
loop_
_entity.id
_entity.type
_entity.pdbx_description
1 polymer ?
#
loop_
_entity_poly.entity_id
_entity_poly.type
_entity_poly.pdbx_seq_one_letter_code
_entity_poly.pdbx_strand_id
1 'polypeptide(L)'
;YSWGTIENCSVSGSVSGTDCVGGVVGSQKAGSIIGCCTSATVKGTHYVGGVAGEKWGTMTACYATGNVTLEIASQKNLYGGGVVGLNGGSRVLACYATGNVTSTGSSTGNVHIGGLFGDSYTTVTACYWKNNQERGYKTAPESTKVDGTYVTWQKAVDAMNTALQNAGSEW
;
A
#
# COMPACT_ATOMS: atom_id res chain seq x y z
N TYR A 1 -13.50 -9.97 2.22
CA TYR A 1 -12.87 -10.51 1.01
C TYR A 1 -13.54 -9.96 -0.23
N SER A 2 -12.74 -9.60 -1.25
CA SER A 2 -13.23 -9.19 -2.58
C SER A 2 -12.63 -10.07 -3.68
N TRP A 3 -13.45 -10.42 -4.67
CA TRP A 3 -13.08 -11.14 -5.89
C TRP A 3 -13.35 -10.33 -7.16
N GLY A 4 -14.03 -9.18 -6.99
CA GLY A 4 -14.43 -8.28 -8.06
C GLY A 4 -13.57 -7.04 -8.13
N THR A 5 -14.06 -6.08 -8.92
CA THR A 5 -13.45 -4.77 -9.07
C THR A 5 -13.99 -3.80 -8.02
N ILE A 6 -13.10 -3.02 -7.43
CA ILE A 6 -13.39 -1.90 -6.52
C ILE A 6 -12.84 -0.64 -7.18
N GLU A 7 -13.72 0.31 -7.49
CA GLU A 7 -13.34 1.48 -8.26
C GLU A 7 -13.78 2.78 -7.57
N ASN A 8 -12.95 3.80 -7.67
CA ASN A 8 -13.26 5.19 -7.32
C ASN A 8 -13.83 5.36 -5.90
N CYS A 9 -13.36 4.53 -4.96
CA CYS A 9 -13.76 4.61 -3.57
C CYS A 9 -12.87 5.58 -2.80
N SER A 10 -13.50 6.43 -1.98
CA SER A 10 -12.78 7.32 -1.04
C SER A 10 -13.18 7.00 0.39
N VAL A 11 -12.20 6.78 1.26
CA VAL A 11 -12.42 6.40 2.66
C VAL A 11 -11.69 7.38 3.58
N SER A 12 -12.36 7.80 4.65
CA SER A 12 -11.81 8.66 5.71
C SER A 12 -12.19 8.15 7.10
N GLY A 13 -11.59 8.71 8.14
CA GLY A 13 -11.86 8.33 9.53
C GLY A 13 -10.87 7.30 10.06
N SER A 14 -11.34 6.23 10.69
CA SER A 14 -10.47 5.18 11.25
C SER A 14 -11.01 3.78 10.95
N VAL A 15 -10.11 2.86 10.63
CA VAL A 15 -10.40 1.45 10.40
C VAL A 15 -9.51 0.62 11.32
N SER A 16 -10.10 -0.30 12.08
CA SER A 16 -9.35 -1.21 12.95
C SER A 16 -9.84 -2.65 12.82
N GLY A 17 -8.94 -3.59 13.02
CA GLY A 17 -9.25 -5.02 12.94
C GLY A 17 -8.04 -5.86 13.36
N THR A 18 -8.13 -7.17 13.20
CA THR A 18 -7.07 -8.08 13.62
C THR A 18 -6.23 -8.62 12.46
N ASP A 19 -6.81 -9.15 11.42
CA ASP A 19 -6.09 -9.93 10.41
C ASP A 19 -5.70 -9.11 9.18
N CYS A 20 -6.56 -9.09 8.17
CA CYS A 20 -6.34 -8.30 6.96
C CYS A 20 -7.08 -6.97 7.09
N VAL A 21 -6.38 -5.88 7.33
CA VAL A 21 -6.98 -4.57 7.57
C VAL A 21 -6.48 -3.57 6.53
N GLY A 22 -7.40 -3.02 5.76
CA GLY A 22 -7.13 -1.97 4.80
C GLY A 22 -8.23 -0.91 4.82
N GLY A 23 -7.88 0.33 4.50
CA GLY A 23 -8.84 1.43 4.49
C GLY A 23 -9.98 1.20 3.49
N VAL A 24 -9.69 0.59 2.34
CA VAL A 24 -10.67 0.29 1.30
C VAL A 24 -11.12 -1.18 1.36
N VAL A 25 -10.18 -2.11 1.48
CA VAL A 25 -10.47 -3.55 1.51
C VAL A 25 -9.52 -4.31 2.42
N GLY A 26 -10.03 -5.21 3.23
CA GLY A 26 -9.19 -6.08 4.09
C GLY A 26 -8.37 -7.05 3.24
N SER A 27 -9.01 -7.86 2.38
CA SER A 27 -8.32 -8.80 1.49
C SER A 27 -8.99 -8.85 0.12
N GLN A 28 -8.22 -8.59 -0.93
CA GLN A 28 -8.60 -8.78 -2.32
C GLN A 28 -7.95 -10.07 -2.87
N LYS A 29 -8.76 -11.04 -3.28
CA LYS A 29 -8.29 -12.33 -3.79
C LYS A 29 -8.15 -12.37 -5.32
N ALA A 30 -8.94 -11.56 -6.03
CA ALA A 30 -8.87 -11.40 -7.48
C ALA A 30 -9.50 -10.06 -7.90
N GLY A 31 -9.58 -9.78 -9.20
CA GLY A 31 -10.14 -8.54 -9.74
C GLY A 31 -9.18 -7.36 -9.65
N SER A 32 -9.71 -6.17 -9.52
CA SER A 32 -8.93 -4.92 -9.57
C SER A 32 -9.31 -3.94 -8.47
N ILE A 33 -8.35 -3.13 -8.01
CA ILE A 33 -8.60 -1.93 -7.21
C ILE A 33 -8.11 -0.74 -8.04
N ILE A 34 -9.02 0.16 -8.41
CA ILE A 34 -8.71 1.24 -9.37
C ILE A 34 -9.18 2.59 -8.81
N GLY A 35 -8.34 3.61 -8.87
CA GLY A 35 -8.69 4.99 -8.52
C GLY A 35 -9.15 5.15 -7.07
N CYS A 36 -8.80 4.23 -6.17
CA CYS A 36 -9.26 4.27 -4.79
C CYS A 36 -8.28 5.03 -3.90
N CYS A 37 -8.82 5.78 -2.96
CA CYS A 37 -8.00 6.56 -2.04
C CYS A 37 -8.47 6.46 -0.59
N THR A 38 -7.54 6.69 0.33
CA THR A 38 -7.86 6.73 1.75
C THR A 38 -7.04 7.76 2.51
N SER A 39 -7.70 8.50 3.37
CA SER A 39 -7.09 9.31 4.44
C SER A 39 -7.33 8.70 5.83
N ALA A 40 -7.98 7.55 5.91
CA ALA A 40 -8.28 6.88 7.16
C ALA A 40 -7.00 6.43 7.89
N THR A 41 -6.99 6.55 9.21
CA THR A 41 -6.00 5.87 10.05
C THR A 41 -6.36 4.38 10.12
N VAL A 42 -5.40 3.52 9.76
CA VAL A 42 -5.60 2.07 9.71
C VAL A 42 -4.78 1.37 10.79
N LYS A 43 -5.39 0.46 11.54
CA LYS A 43 -4.76 -0.24 12.66
C LYS A 43 -5.12 -1.72 12.66
N GLY A 44 -4.12 -2.60 12.81
CA GLY A 44 -4.35 -4.05 12.80
C GLY A 44 -3.11 -4.86 13.16
N THR A 45 -3.17 -6.21 13.03
CA THR A 45 -2.10 -7.10 13.50
C THR A 45 -1.30 -7.82 12.42
N HIS A 46 -1.90 -8.46 11.42
CA HIS A 46 -1.14 -9.30 10.49
C HIS A 46 -0.80 -8.62 9.15
N TYR A 47 -1.81 -8.28 8.36
CA TYR A 47 -1.66 -7.63 7.06
C TYR A 47 -2.36 -6.29 7.12
N VAL A 48 -1.61 -5.21 7.27
CA VAL A 48 -2.18 -3.88 7.50
C VAL A 48 -1.68 -2.92 6.43
N GLY A 49 -2.60 -2.36 5.66
CA GLY A 49 -2.26 -1.41 4.61
C GLY A 49 -3.23 -0.24 4.53
N GLY A 50 -2.77 0.90 4.07
CA GLY A 50 -3.63 2.06 3.94
C GLY A 50 -4.83 1.79 3.03
N VAL A 51 -4.62 1.18 1.86
CA VAL A 51 -5.69 0.82 0.92
C VAL A 51 -6.16 -0.61 1.13
N ALA A 52 -5.24 -1.58 1.14
CA ALA A 52 -5.58 -3.01 1.27
C ALA A 52 -4.69 -3.70 2.30
N GLY A 53 -5.25 -4.56 3.14
CA GLY A 53 -4.47 -5.42 4.04
C GLY A 53 -3.68 -6.45 3.23
N GLU A 54 -4.35 -7.18 2.38
CA GLU A 54 -3.78 -8.18 1.46
C GLU A 54 -4.33 -7.99 0.04
N LYS A 55 -3.47 -8.12 -0.97
CA LYS A 55 -3.85 -7.93 -2.38
C LYS A 55 -3.25 -8.99 -3.29
N TRP A 56 -4.08 -9.68 -4.06
CA TRP A 56 -3.69 -10.67 -5.08
C TRP A 56 -4.08 -10.28 -6.51
N GLY A 57 -5.14 -9.49 -6.70
CA GLY A 57 -5.52 -8.90 -7.99
C GLY A 57 -4.63 -7.73 -8.42
N THR A 58 -5.04 -6.95 -9.40
CA THR A 58 -4.32 -5.73 -9.83
C THR A 58 -4.67 -4.52 -8.95
N MET A 59 -3.76 -3.55 -8.88
CA MET A 59 -4.02 -2.26 -8.24
C MET A 59 -3.47 -1.13 -9.12
N THR A 60 -4.28 -0.11 -9.37
CA THR A 60 -3.91 0.99 -10.27
C THR A 60 -4.43 2.32 -9.75
N ALA A 61 -3.60 3.36 -9.79
CA ALA A 61 -3.92 4.74 -9.42
C ALA A 61 -4.54 4.87 -8.01
N CYS A 62 -4.02 4.12 -7.04
CA CYS A 62 -4.51 4.15 -5.67
C CYS A 62 -3.55 4.87 -4.73
N TYR A 63 -4.08 5.54 -3.70
CA TYR A 63 -3.20 6.18 -2.74
C TYR A 63 -3.73 6.18 -1.31
N ALA A 64 -2.80 6.30 -0.35
CA ALA A 64 -3.10 6.43 1.06
C ALA A 64 -2.33 7.59 1.70
N THR A 65 -3.04 8.45 2.42
CA THR A 65 -2.46 9.57 3.17
C THR A 65 -2.58 9.40 4.69
N GLY A 66 -3.43 8.49 5.13
CA GLY A 66 -3.62 8.17 6.55
C GLY A 66 -2.49 7.32 7.12
N ASN A 67 -2.30 7.40 8.43
CA ASN A 67 -1.29 6.60 9.12
C ASN A 67 -1.68 5.13 9.22
N VAL A 68 -0.70 4.24 9.15
CA VAL A 68 -0.85 2.80 9.32
C VAL A 68 -0.11 2.37 10.59
N THR A 69 -0.79 1.65 11.47
CA THR A 69 -0.21 1.09 12.69
C THR A 69 -0.36 -0.43 12.72
N LEU A 70 0.77 -1.12 12.73
CA LEU A 70 0.84 -2.55 12.91
C LEU A 70 0.96 -2.87 14.40
N GLU A 71 -0.08 -3.48 14.99
CA GLU A 71 -0.06 -3.92 16.39
C GLU A 71 0.56 -5.32 16.46
N ILE A 72 1.72 -5.40 17.07
CA ILE A 72 2.46 -6.64 17.21
C ILE A 72 1.86 -7.43 18.40
N ALA A 73 1.05 -8.43 18.11
CA ALA A 73 0.38 -9.25 19.10
C ALA A 73 0.64 -10.76 18.96
N SER A 74 1.50 -11.20 18.01
CA SER A 74 1.70 -12.62 17.73
C SER A 74 3.11 -12.95 17.26
N GLN A 75 3.44 -14.25 17.23
CA GLN A 75 4.72 -14.80 16.75
C GLN A 75 4.72 -15.07 15.24
N LYS A 76 3.72 -14.60 14.49
CA LYS A 76 3.62 -14.79 13.04
C LYS A 76 4.36 -13.70 12.27
N ASN A 77 4.55 -13.91 10.98
CA ASN A 77 5.02 -12.85 10.07
C ASN A 77 3.96 -11.76 9.96
N LEU A 78 4.37 -10.52 10.17
CA LEU A 78 3.52 -9.35 10.26
C LEU A 78 3.92 -8.37 9.16
N TYR A 79 2.95 -7.81 8.44
CA TYR A 79 3.19 -6.99 7.26
C TYR A 79 2.42 -5.67 7.35
N GLY A 80 3.15 -4.57 7.42
CA GLY A 80 2.60 -3.21 7.45
C GLY A 80 3.10 -2.37 6.28
N GLY A 81 2.19 -1.83 5.46
CA GLY A 81 2.55 -0.99 4.32
C GLY A 81 1.68 0.25 4.19
N GLY A 82 2.24 1.34 3.67
CA GLY A 82 1.49 2.58 3.47
C GLY A 82 0.31 2.41 2.52
N VAL A 83 0.44 1.56 1.50
CA VAL A 83 -0.65 1.23 0.56
C VAL A 83 -1.18 -0.17 0.83
N VAL A 84 -0.32 -1.20 0.88
CA VAL A 84 -0.74 -2.60 1.05
C VAL A 84 0.15 -3.30 2.09
N GLY A 85 -0.45 -4.06 2.99
CA GLY A 85 0.29 -4.91 3.93
C GLY A 85 1.05 -6.01 3.20
N LEU A 86 0.34 -6.91 2.49
CA LEU A 86 0.92 -7.96 1.66
C LEU A 86 0.49 -7.84 0.20
N ASN A 87 1.44 -7.55 -0.68
CA ASN A 87 1.23 -7.51 -2.13
C ASN A 87 1.68 -8.83 -2.76
N GLY A 88 0.79 -9.82 -2.80
CA GLY A 88 1.10 -11.20 -3.21
C GLY A 88 0.87 -11.53 -4.68
N GLY A 89 0.04 -10.76 -5.36
CA GLY A 89 -0.49 -11.14 -6.67
C GLY A 89 -0.02 -10.28 -7.85
N SER A 90 -0.96 -9.83 -8.65
CA SER A 90 -0.74 -9.13 -9.92
C SER A 90 -0.17 -7.71 -9.75
N ARG A 91 0.18 -7.08 -10.87
CA ARG A 91 0.80 -5.75 -10.99
C ARG A 91 0.18 -4.66 -10.09
N VAL A 92 1.06 -3.79 -9.58
CA VAL A 92 0.69 -2.50 -9.00
C VAL A 92 1.25 -1.37 -9.87
N LEU A 93 0.39 -0.39 -10.19
CA LEU A 93 0.72 0.70 -11.10
C LEU A 93 0.28 2.04 -10.53
N ALA A 94 1.18 3.03 -10.54
CA ALA A 94 0.90 4.43 -10.23
C ALA A 94 0.21 4.62 -8.85
N CYS A 95 0.76 4.02 -7.81
CA CYS A 95 0.25 4.13 -6.45
C CYS A 95 1.20 4.92 -5.55
N TYR A 96 0.65 5.60 -4.53
CA TYR A 96 1.52 6.30 -3.58
C TYR A 96 1.01 6.29 -2.14
N ALA A 97 1.93 6.54 -1.19
CA ALA A 97 1.63 6.70 0.23
C ALA A 97 2.38 7.88 0.85
N THR A 98 1.70 8.63 1.71
CA THR A 98 2.30 9.73 2.49
C THR A 98 2.12 9.57 4.01
N GLY A 99 1.16 8.77 4.46
CA GLY A 99 0.93 8.48 5.86
C GLY A 99 2.07 7.67 6.48
N ASN A 100 2.40 7.92 7.73
CA ASN A 100 3.42 7.19 8.45
C ASN A 100 3.02 5.73 8.70
N VAL A 101 3.99 4.83 8.60
CA VAL A 101 3.82 3.41 8.92
C VAL A 101 4.60 3.11 10.18
N THR A 102 3.92 2.62 11.21
CA THR A 102 4.51 2.35 12.53
C THR A 102 4.12 0.97 13.01
N SER A 103 4.90 0.43 13.95
CA SER A 103 4.54 -0.78 14.70
C SER A 103 4.57 -0.50 16.20
N THR A 104 3.71 -1.18 16.93
CA THR A 104 3.64 -1.12 18.39
C THR A 104 3.68 -2.53 18.98
N GLY A 105 4.34 -2.70 20.14
CA GLY A 105 4.52 -4.01 20.76
C GLY A 105 5.83 -4.69 20.36
N SER A 106 5.98 -5.95 20.72
CA SER A 106 7.16 -6.78 20.45
C SER A 106 6.74 -8.13 19.86
N SER A 107 7.50 -8.63 18.87
CA SER A 107 7.29 -9.94 18.28
C SER A 107 8.57 -10.77 18.31
N THR A 108 8.42 -12.09 18.42
CA THR A 108 9.48 -13.05 18.13
C THR A 108 9.47 -13.50 16.66
N GLY A 109 8.42 -13.15 15.92
CA GLY A 109 8.30 -13.38 14.48
C GLY A 109 8.90 -12.25 13.64
N ASN A 110 8.88 -12.43 12.32
CA ASN A 110 9.36 -11.42 11.39
C ASN A 110 8.33 -10.29 11.25
N VAL A 111 8.81 -9.06 11.37
CA VAL A 111 8.02 -7.84 11.15
C VAL A 111 8.52 -7.15 9.89
N HIS A 112 7.65 -7.04 8.90
CA HIS A 112 7.92 -6.42 7.62
C HIS A 112 7.16 -5.10 7.52
N ILE A 113 7.88 -3.99 7.49
CA ILE A 113 7.29 -2.65 7.37
C ILE A 113 7.94 -1.92 6.19
N GLY A 114 7.10 -1.32 5.37
CA GLY A 114 7.57 -0.53 4.24
C GLY A 114 6.72 0.70 3.96
N GLY A 115 7.30 1.66 3.29
CA GLY A 115 6.63 2.91 2.94
C GLY A 115 5.42 2.74 2.03
N LEU A 116 5.45 1.70 1.17
CA LEU A 116 4.34 1.32 0.29
C LEU A 116 3.76 -0.04 0.67
N PHE A 117 4.62 -1.07 0.79
CA PHE A 117 4.23 -2.46 1.02
C PHE A 117 4.96 -3.00 2.24
N GLY A 118 4.30 -3.79 3.07
CA GLY A 118 4.96 -4.60 4.08
C GLY A 118 5.81 -5.68 3.40
N ASP A 119 5.22 -6.38 2.43
CA ASP A 119 5.92 -7.28 1.52
C ASP A 119 5.34 -7.21 0.10
N SER A 120 6.15 -7.52 -0.94
CA SER A 120 5.74 -7.50 -2.34
C SER A 120 6.43 -8.58 -3.15
N TYR A 121 5.63 -9.39 -3.86
CA TYR A 121 6.08 -10.50 -4.72
C TYR A 121 5.75 -10.27 -6.20
N THR A 122 5.41 -9.05 -6.60
CA THR A 122 4.94 -8.75 -7.94
C THR A 122 5.57 -7.48 -8.50
N THR A 123 5.38 -7.25 -9.80
CA THR A 123 5.84 -6.05 -10.50
C THR A 123 5.13 -4.81 -9.96
N VAL A 124 5.93 -3.82 -9.62
CA VAL A 124 5.49 -2.51 -9.11
C VAL A 124 6.05 -1.45 -10.06
N THR A 125 5.19 -0.63 -10.64
CA THR A 125 5.59 0.37 -11.64
C THR A 125 5.10 1.76 -11.24
N ALA A 126 5.99 2.75 -11.28
CA ALA A 126 5.71 4.16 -10.97
C ALA A 126 4.99 4.35 -9.63
N CYS A 127 5.48 3.68 -8.58
CA CYS A 127 4.93 3.78 -7.24
C CYS A 127 5.88 4.54 -6.30
N TYR A 128 5.32 5.44 -5.48
CA TYR A 128 6.10 6.41 -4.71
C TYR A 128 5.63 6.49 -3.26
N TRP A 129 6.56 6.83 -2.35
CA TRP A 129 6.21 7.14 -0.96
C TRP A 129 6.99 8.33 -0.42
N LYS A 130 6.38 9.01 0.53
CA LYS A 130 7.03 10.04 1.36
C LYS A 130 6.51 9.93 2.79
N ASN A 131 7.13 9.09 3.58
CA ASN A 131 6.78 8.87 4.98
C ASN A 131 8.02 8.53 5.81
N ASN A 132 7.82 8.07 7.06
CA ASN A 132 8.88 7.74 7.99
C ASN A 132 9.72 6.50 7.63
N GLN A 133 9.35 5.74 6.60
CA GLN A 133 10.08 4.53 6.20
C GLN A 133 11.19 4.86 5.21
N GLU A 134 12.37 4.24 5.42
CA GLU A 134 13.52 4.38 4.51
C GLU A 134 13.41 3.49 3.28
N ARG A 135 12.59 2.44 3.35
CA ARG A 135 12.38 1.50 2.25
C ARG A 135 10.91 1.39 1.90
N GLY A 136 10.63 1.36 0.60
CA GLY A 136 9.28 1.10 0.08
C GLY A 136 8.83 -0.33 0.31
N TYR A 137 9.74 -1.26 0.10
CA TYR A 137 9.85 -2.65 0.53
C TYR A 137 11.14 -3.30 -0.01
N LYS A 138 11.48 -4.45 0.57
CA LYS A 138 12.77 -5.14 0.40
C LYS A 138 13.07 -5.65 -1.03
N THR A 139 12.09 -5.84 -1.89
CA THR A 139 12.25 -6.45 -3.22
C THR A 139 11.54 -5.75 -4.38
N ALA A 140 10.92 -4.59 -4.19
CA ALA A 140 10.32 -3.84 -5.29
C ALA A 140 11.30 -2.79 -5.85
N PRO A 141 12.09 -3.12 -6.88
CA PRO A 141 13.14 -2.23 -7.40
C PRO A 141 12.58 -0.98 -8.11
N GLU A 142 11.28 -0.95 -8.40
CA GLU A 142 10.63 0.11 -9.17
C GLU A 142 9.79 1.07 -8.30
N SER A 143 9.87 0.94 -6.98
CA SER A 143 9.27 1.90 -6.05
C SER A 143 10.32 2.93 -5.58
N THR A 144 9.93 4.19 -5.48
CA THR A 144 10.86 5.28 -5.23
C THR A 144 10.39 6.19 -4.10
N LYS A 145 11.30 6.49 -3.16
CA LYS A 145 11.06 7.49 -2.12
C LYS A 145 11.11 8.89 -2.72
N VAL A 146 10.10 9.71 -2.41
CA VAL A 146 10.13 11.14 -2.73
C VAL A 146 10.95 11.84 -1.66
N ASP A 147 12.16 12.26 -2.00
CA ASP A 147 13.13 12.89 -1.11
C ASP A 147 13.11 14.43 -1.17
N GLY A 148 12.44 14.97 -2.18
CA GLY A 148 12.33 16.41 -2.43
C GLY A 148 13.55 17.02 -3.15
N THR A 149 14.64 16.26 -3.29
CA THR A 149 15.88 16.72 -3.94
C THR A 149 16.05 16.08 -5.32
N TYR A 150 16.23 14.78 -5.36
CA TYR A 150 16.39 14.02 -6.63
C TYR A 150 15.04 13.59 -7.20
N VAL A 151 14.12 13.21 -6.34
CA VAL A 151 12.74 12.83 -6.69
C VAL A 151 11.77 13.79 -6.01
N THR A 152 11.23 14.72 -6.79
CA THR A 152 10.17 15.63 -6.35
C THR A 152 8.79 15.02 -6.61
N TRP A 153 7.75 15.54 -5.93
CA TRP A 153 6.38 15.12 -6.23
C TRP A 153 5.98 15.40 -7.68
N GLN A 154 6.46 16.47 -8.30
CA GLN A 154 6.17 16.74 -9.70
C GLN A 154 6.72 15.64 -10.61
N LYS A 155 7.97 15.22 -10.41
CA LYS A 155 8.56 14.10 -11.17
C LYS A 155 7.81 12.79 -10.92
N ALA A 156 7.38 12.54 -9.69
CA ALA A 156 6.60 11.35 -9.35
C ALA A 156 5.24 11.34 -10.06
N VAL A 157 4.53 12.46 -10.06
CA VAL A 157 3.23 12.63 -10.75
C VAL A 157 3.40 12.45 -12.25
N ASP A 158 4.41 13.06 -12.86
CA ASP A 158 4.67 12.94 -14.30
C ASP A 158 4.96 11.47 -14.69
N ALA A 159 5.76 10.77 -13.89
CA ALA A 159 6.06 9.36 -14.12
C ALA A 159 4.83 8.45 -13.93
N MET A 160 3.99 8.72 -12.91
CA MET A 160 2.74 8.00 -12.73
C MET A 160 1.79 8.21 -13.92
N ASN A 161 1.61 9.44 -14.38
CA ASN A 161 0.78 9.76 -15.53
C ASN A 161 1.29 9.09 -16.81
N THR A 162 2.61 9.12 -17.05
CA THR A 162 3.21 8.43 -18.18
C THR A 162 2.98 6.92 -18.12
N ALA A 163 3.14 6.32 -16.95
CA ALA A 163 2.93 4.89 -16.78
C ALA A 163 1.46 4.49 -16.99
N LEU A 164 0.51 5.33 -16.57
CA LEU A 164 -0.92 5.14 -16.80
C LEU A 164 -1.27 5.24 -18.27
N GLN A 165 -0.77 6.26 -18.97
CA GLN A 165 -0.96 6.42 -20.42
C GLN A 165 -0.42 5.22 -21.21
N ASN A 166 0.79 4.74 -20.87
CA ASN A 166 1.40 3.58 -21.51
C ASN A 166 0.64 2.27 -21.25
N ALA A 167 -0.06 2.19 -20.14
CA ALA A 167 -0.90 1.05 -19.80
C ALA A 167 -2.24 1.04 -20.55
N GLY A 168 -2.58 2.11 -21.29
CA GLY A 168 -3.83 2.24 -22.03
C GLY A 168 -5.07 2.33 -21.12
N SER A 169 -4.89 2.74 -19.89
CA SER A 169 -6.00 2.92 -18.95
C SER A 169 -6.68 4.25 -19.25
N GLU A 170 -7.97 4.24 -19.49
CA GLU A 170 -8.80 5.43 -19.51
C GLU A 170 -9.20 5.79 -18.07
N TRP A 171 -9.00 7.05 -17.68
CA TRP A 171 -9.23 7.56 -16.31
C TRP A 171 -10.32 8.62 -16.31
#